data_af59f6af2d95b589b55769016a7ff890
#
_entry.id   af59f6af2d95b589b55769016a7ff890
#
_cell.length_a   1.000
_cell.length_b   1.000
_cell.length_c   1.000
_cell.angle_alpha   90.00
_cell.angle_beta   90.00
_cell.angle_gamma   90.00
#
_symmetry.space_group_name_H-M   'P 1'
#
loop_
_entity.id
_entity.type
_entity.pdbx_description
1 polymer ?
#
loop_
_entity_poly.entity_id
_entity_poly.type
_entity_poly.pdbx_seq_one_letter_code
_entity_poly.pdbx_strand_id
1 'polypeptide(L)'
;MHNTNLLTIYCIYNANGSLSGEIAYFFKKYFYGLKCSMCDITHNFILQKKEWKEKVNQTKFNLKTVHLDEQKNDLYKFSEGNAPCVVGESEKGFKLIFSNSDLDSFNGDVELFFKSLEDKIDKIF
;
A
#
# COMPACT_ATOMS: atom_id res chain seq x y z
N MET A 1 19.27 10.99 -11.66
CA MET A 1 18.55 11.61 -10.54
C MET A 1 17.06 11.39 -10.70
N HIS A 2 16.40 10.92 -9.64
CA HIS A 2 14.98 10.62 -9.72
C HIS A 2 14.14 11.87 -9.51
N ASN A 3 13.12 12.04 -10.32
CA ASN A 3 12.15 13.10 -10.14
C ASN A 3 10.99 12.54 -9.32
N THR A 4 11.13 12.58 -7.99
CA THR A 4 10.13 12.00 -7.08
C THR A 4 8.80 12.76 -7.09
N ASN A 5 8.77 13.99 -7.62
CA ASN A 5 7.53 14.76 -7.73
C ASN A 5 6.52 14.14 -8.71
N LEU A 6 7.02 13.32 -9.66
CA LEU A 6 6.17 12.66 -10.65
C LEU A 6 5.87 11.21 -10.27
N LEU A 7 6.36 10.77 -9.12
CA LEU A 7 6.18 9.39 -8.67
C LEU A 7 4.99 9.27 -7.75
N THR A 8 4.08 8.37 -8.10
CA THR A 8 2.95 8.01 -7.24
C THR A 8 3.13 6.57 -6.77
N ILE A 9 2.98 6.35 -5.47
CA ILE A 9 3.08 5.05 -4.85
C ILE A 9 1.69 4.61 -4.42
N TYR A 10 1.25 3.48 -4.94
CA TYR A 10 -0.04 2.89 -4.60
C TYR A 10 0.16 1.73 -3.65
N CYS A 11 -0.36 1.86 -2.43
CA CYS A 11 -0.38 0.77 -1.46
C CYS A 11 -1.75 0.09 -1.58
N ILE A 12 -1.79 -1.08 -2.17
CA ILE A 12 -3.03 -1.75 -2.56
C ILE A 12 -3.42 -2.77 -1.50
N TYR A 13 -4.59 -2.56 -0.90
CA TYR A 13 -5.15 -3.48 0.09
C TYR A 13 -5.80 -4.67 -0.58
N ASN A 14 -5.80 -5.80 0.12
CA ASN A 14 -6.50 -7.01 -0.33
C ASN A 14 -7.94 -7.00 0.19
N ALA A 15 -8.67 -5.90 -0.08
CA ALA A 15 -10.05 -5.72 0.36
C ALA A 15 -10.75 -4.69 -0.52
N ASN A 16 -12.07 -4.78 -0.62
CA ASN A 16 -12.88 -3.82 -1.38
C ASN A 16 -13.31 -2.65 -0.52
N GLY A 17 -13.12 -1.45 -1.02
CA GLY A 17 -13.53 -0.22 -0.36
C GLY A 17 -15.00 0.13 -0.57
N SER A 18 -15.66 -0.58 -1.50
CA SER A 18 -17.11 -0.41 -1.73
C SER A 18 -17.93 -0.77 -0.49
N LEU A 19 -17.31 -1.45 0.47
CA LEU A 19 -17.91 -1.79 1.76
C LEU A 19 -17.64 -0.72 2.82
N SER A 20 -17.18 0.45 2.41
CA SER A 20 -16.60 1.46 3.29
C SER A 20 -17.52 2.03 4.36
N GLY A 21 -18.83 2.07 4.13
CA GLY A 21 -19.75 2.53 5.18
C GLY A 21 -19.77 1.63 6.40
N GLU A 22 -19.29 0.41 6.25
CA GLU A 22 -19.25 -0.60 7.28
C GLU A 22 -17.85 -1.16 7.47
N ILE A 23 -16.86 -0.44 6.97
CA ILE A 23 -15.47 -0.89 6.94
C ILE A 23 -14.98 -1.34 8.31
N ALA A 24 -15.30 -0.59 9.36
CA ALA A 24 -14.89 -0.94 10.71
C ALA A 24 -15.41 -2.32 11.11
N TYR A 25 -16.66 -2.59 10.78
CA TYR A 25 -17.31 -3.86 11.07
C TYR A 25 -16.72 -4.98 10.22
N PHE A 26 -16.55 -4.73 8.94
CA PHE A 26 -15.99 -5.73 8.02
C PHE A 26 -14.53 -6.04 8.32
N PHE A 27 -13.71 -5.05 8.63
CA PHE A 27 -12.33 -5.27 9.04
C PHE A 27 -12.27 -6.17 10.26
N LYS A 28 -13.12 -5.92 11.24
CA LYS A 28 -13.17 -6.73 12.45
C LYS A 28 -13.55 -8.18 12.15
N LYS A 29 -14.45 -8.37 11.20
CA LYS A 29 -15.00 -9.69 10.84
C LYS A 29 -14.07 -10.46 9.89
N TYR A 30 -13.50 -9.79 8.89
CA TYR A 30 -12.66 -10.41 7.88
C TYR A 30 -11.17 -10.42 8.23
N PHE A 31 -10.75 -9.59 9.14
CA PHE A 31 -9.36 -9.53 9.57
C PHE A 31 -8.89 -10.86 10.15
N TYR A 32 -9.80 -11.62 10.72
CA TYR A 32 -9.49 -12.96 11.22
C TYR A 32 -9.52 -14.04 10.13
N GLY A 33 -10.09 -13.74 8.98
CA GLY A 33 -10.22 -14.69 7.90
C GLY A 33 -9.37 -14.40 6.67
N LEU A 34 -9.03 -13.11 6.44
CA LEU A 34 -8.25 -12.67 5.29
C LEU A 34 -7.01 -11.95 5.76
N LYS A 35 -5.86 -12.52 5.49
CA LYS A 35 -4.61 -11.87 5.82
C LYS A 35 -4.35 -10.75 4.82
N CYS A 36 -4.08 -9.55 5.33
CA CYS A 36 -3.71 -8.42 4.52
C CYS A 36 -2.47 -7.75 5.12
N SER A 37 -1.31 -8.08 4.56
CA SER A 37 -0.04 -7.57 5.07
C SER A 37 0.07 -6.06 4.98
N MET A 38 -0.50 -5.46 3.92
CA MET A 38 -0.51 -4.00 3.80
C MET A 38 -1.40 -3.37 4.88
N CYS A 39 -2.53 -3.99 5.17
CA CYS A 39 -3.42 -3.52 6.24
C CYS A 39 -2.75 -3.58 7.60
N ASP A 40 -1.96 -4.61 7.85
CA ASP A 40 -1.21 -4.77 9.10
C ASP A 40 -0.19 -3.65 9.29
N ILE A 41 0.38 -3.15 8.22
CA ILE A 41 1.34 -2.06 8.28
C ILE A 41 0.64 -0.74 8.59
N THR A 42 -0.50 -0.48 7.95
CA THR A 42 -1.18 0.82 8.06
C THR A 42 -2.10 0.94 9.26
N HIS A 43 -2.66 -0.18 9.74
CA HIS A 43 -3.73 -0.17 10.75
C HIS A 43 -3.46 -1.05 11.95
N ASN A 44 -3.98 -0.62 13.10
CA ASN A 44 -4.25 -1.45 14.26
C ASN A 44 -5.75 -1.69 14.26
N PHE A 45 -6.20 -2.90 13.97
CA PHE A 45 -7.62 -3.21 13.80
C PHE A 45 -8.22 -2.33 12.70
N ILE A 46 -9.08 -1.40 13.09
CA ILE A 46 -9.81 -0.54 12.16
C ILE A 46 -9.25 0.88 12.09
N LEU A 47 -8.34 1.23 13.01
CA LEU A 47 -7.79 2.58 13.07
C LEU A 47 -6.42 2.64 12.41
N GLN A 48 -6.23 3.65 11.59
CA GLN A 48 -4.94 3.91 10.98
C GLN A 48 -3.92 4.26 12.06
N LYS A 49 -2.75 3.65 11.99
CA LYS A 49 -1.69 3.91 12.96
C LYS A 49 -1.23 5.36 12.89
N LYS A 50 -1.01 5.97 14.05
CA LYS A 50 -0.48 7.32 14.13
C LYS A 50 0.88 7.41 13.42
N GLU A 51 1.73 6.43 13.64
CA GLU A 51 3.04 6.35 13.01
C GLU A 51 2.94 6.33 11.49
N TRP A 52 1.97 5.61 10.93
CA TRP A 52 1.73 5.59 9.49
C TRP A 52 1.37 6.97 8.96
N LYS A 53 0.44 7.65 9.63
CA LYS A 53 0.01 9.00 9.24
C LYS A 53 1.17 10.00 9.24
N GLU A 54 2.02 9.92 10.26
CA GLU A 54 3.17 10.79 10.39
C GLU A 54 4.16 10.56 9.24
N LYS A 55 4.45 9.31 8.92
CA LYS A 55 5.36 8.96 7.83
C LYS A 55 4.84 9.38 6.48
N VAL A 56 3.55 9.20 6.23
CA VAL A 56 2.92 9.64 4.97
C VAL A 56 3.09 11.15 4.78
N ASN A 57 2.91 11.91 5.84
CA ASN A 57 3.07 13.38 5.78
C ASN A 57 4.52 13.82 5.56
N GLN A 58 5.47 12.97 5.85
CA GLN A 58 6.89 13.27 5.72
C GLN A 58 7.49 12.83 4.39
N THR A 59 6.80 12.00 3.61
CA THR A 59 7.34 11.49 2.36
C THR A 59 7.38 12.56 1.28
N LYS A 60 8.32 12.41 0.36
CA LYS A 60 8.50 13.33 -0.76
C LYS A 60 7.71 12.94 -1.99
N PHE A 61 7.22 11.71 -2.04
CA PHE A 61 6.44 11.23 -3.17
C PHE A 61 4.97 11.15 -2.79
N ASN A 62 4.13 11.06 -3.82
CA ASN A 62 2.68 10.97 -3.63
C ASN A 62 2.31 9.52 -3.27
N LEU A 63 1.94 9.29 -2.02
CA LEU A 63 1.60 7.95 -1.53
C LEU A 63 0.10 7.85 -1.30
N LYS A 64 -0.52 6.85 -1.91
CA LYS A 64 -1.96 6.60 -1.82
C LYS A 64 -2.22 5.18 -1.36
N THR A 65 -3.16 5.02 -0.45
CA THR A 65 -3.68 3.71 -0.09
C THR A 65 -4.99 3.50 -0.85
N VAL A 66 -5.10 2.37 -1.53
CA VAL A 66 -6.29 2.08 -2.34
C VAL A 66 -6.76 0.65 -2.08
N HIS A 67 -8.08 0.48 -2.11
CA HIS A 67 -8.70 -0.84 -2.04
C HIS A 67 -8.78 -1.44 -3.45
N LEU A 68 -9.10 -2.75 -3.51
CA LEU A 68 -9.14 -3.46 -4.79
C LEU A 68 -10.05 -2.79 -5.83
N ASP A 69 -11.21 -2.34 -5.40
CA ASP A 69 -12.23 -1.74 -6.28
C ASP A 69 -12.04 -0.24 -6.51
N GLU A 70 -11.05 0.37 -5.87
CA GLU A 70 -10.77 1.81 -6.01
C GLU A 70 -9.70 2.09 -7.04
N GLN A 71 -9.11 1.08 -7.63
CA GLN A 71 -8.03 1.23 -8.59
C GLN A 71 -8.57 1.70 -9.94
N LYS A 72 -7.83 2.60 -10.60
CA LYS A 72 -8.10 2.93 -12.01
C LYS A 72 -7.81 1.69 -12.87
N ASN A 73 -8.41 1.65 -14.06
CA ASN A 73 -8.39 0.44 -14.90
C ASN A 73 -7.00 -0.11 -15.20
N ASP A 74 -6.06 0.75 -15.56
CA ASP A 74 -4.71 0.31 -15.92
C ASP A 74 -3.95 -0.19 -14.67
N LEU A 75 -4.14 0.44 -13.53
CA LEU A 75 -3.55 -0.03 -12.28
C LEU A 75 -4.11 -1.39 -11.89
N TYR A 76 -5.43 -1.56 -12.01
CA TYR A 76 -6.09 -2.82 -11.70
C TYR A 76 -5.51 -3.97 -12.57
N LYS A 77 -5.35 -3.73 -13.86
CA LYS A 77 -4.78 -4.74 -14.76
C LYS A 77 -3.35 -5.10 -14.37
N PHE A 78 -2.57 -4.12 -13.96
CA PHE A 78 -1.19 -4.35 -13.55
C PHE A 78 -1.10 -5.16 -12.25
N SER A 79 -1.95 -4.83 -11.28
CA SER A 79 -1.89 -5.41 -9.94
C SER A 79 -2.71 -6.68 -9.76
N GLU A 80 -3.52 -7.04 -10.73
CA GLU A 80 -4.46 -8.17 -10.64
C GLU A 80 -3.74 -9.46 -10.22
N GLY A 81 -4.26 -10.10 -9.18
CA GLY A 81 -3.69 -11.32 -8.65
C GLY A 81 -2.51 -11.14 -7.70
N ASN A 82 -2.06 -9.89 -7.49
CA ASN A 82 -0.88 -9.61 -6.68
C ASN A 82 -1.18 -8.89 -5.36
N ALA A 83 -2.41 -8.44 -5.15
CA ALA A 83 -2.77 -7.73 -3.92
C ALA A 83 -2.73 -8.65 -2.69
N PRO A 84 -2.32 -8.17 -1.50
CA PRO A 84 -1.82 -6.82 -1.28
C PRO A 84 -0.43 -6.61 -1.88
N CYS A 85 -0.19 -5.42 -2.39
CA CYS A 85 1.10 -5.10 -3.00
C CYS A 85 1.30 -3.59 -3.01
N VAL A 86 2.52 -3.18 -3.37
CA VAL A 86 2.85 -1.76 -3.55
C VAL A 86 3.37 -1.57 -4.95
N VAL A 87 2.77 -0.64 -5.68
CA VAL A 87 3.08 -0.35 -7.07
C VAL A 87 3.47 1.12 -7.21
N GLY A 88 4.55 1.37 -7.94
CA GLY A 88 4.96 2.73 -8.26
C GLY A 88 4.59 3.07 -9.70
N GLU A 89 4.09 4.29 -9.89
CA GLU A 89 3.79 4.82 -11.21
C GLU A 89 4.67 6.03 -11.49
N SER A 90 5.40 5.97 -12.60
CA SER A 90 6.20 7.08 -13.09
C SER A 90 5.80 7.37 -14.53
N GLU A 91 6.49 8.32 -15.18
CA GLU A 91 6.29 8.59 -16.61
C GLU A 91 6.50 7.35 -17.48
N LYS A 92 7.28 6.39 -16.99
CA LYS A 92 7.61 5.17 -17.71
C LYS A 92 6.62 4.03 -17.49
N GLY A 93 5.58 4.27 -16.69
CA GLY A 93 4.56 3.27 -16.40
C GLY A 93 4.65 2.73 -14.98
N PHE A 94 4.07 1.55 -14.79
CA PHE A 94 3.99 0.91 -13.47
C PHE A 94 5.15 -0.04 -13.23
N LYS A 95 5.58 -0.10 -11.97
CA LYS A 95 6.54 -1.11 -11.50
C LYS A 95 6.10 -1.64 -10.15
N LEU A 96 6.22 -2.95 -9.95
CA LEU A 96 5.96 -3.57 -8.66
C LEU A 96 7.11 -3.23 -7.72
N ILE A 97 6.80 -2.61 -6.59
CA ILE A 97 7.79 -2.27 -5.58
C ILE A 97 7.87 -3.37 -4.52
N PHE A 98 6.73 -3.73 -3.94
CA PHE A 98 6.66 -4.81 -2.97
C PHE A 98 5.57 -5.80 -3.34
N SER A 99 5.91 -7.09 -3.31
CA SER A 99 4.96 -8.18 -3.42
C SER A 99 4.28 -8.43 -2.07
N ASN A 100 3.27 -9.30 -2.06
CA ASN A 100 2.65 -9.75 -0.82
C ASN A 100 3.69 -10.35 0.14
N SER A 101 4.61 -11.15 -0.39
CA SER A 101 5.68 -11.75 0.44
C SER A 101 6.58 -10.70 1.09
N ASP A 102 6.91 -9.65 0.33
CA ASP A 102 7.72 -8.55 0.86
C ASP A 102 6.99 -7.84 2.00
N LEU A 103 5.71 -7.56 1.80
CA LEU A 103 4.90 -6.88 2.81
C LEU A 103 4.74 -7.71 4.07
N ASP A 104 4.55 -9.01 3.89
CA ASP A 104 4.43 -9.95 5.01
C ASP A 104 5.70 -9.98 5.86
N SER A 105 6.85 -9.87 5.22
CA SER A 105 8.15 -9.89 5.91
C SER A 105 8.35 -8.70 6.85
N PHE A 106 7.61 -7.60 6.65
CA PHE A 106 7.72 -6.43 7.52
C PHE A 106 7.01 -6.59 8.86
N ASN A 107 6.16 -7.59 9.02
CA ASN A 107 5.45 -7.89 10.27
C ASN A 107 4.72 -6.67 10.86
N GLY A 108 4.14 -5.83 10.01
CA GLY A 108 3.42 -4.64 10.45
C GLY A 108 4.28 -3.48 10.90
N ASP A 109 5.59 -3.54 10.67
CA ASP A 109 6.53 -2.51 11.10
C ASP A 109 6.53 -1.34 10.10
N VAL A 110 5.97 -0.21 10.52
CA VAL A 110 5.85 1.00 9.69
C VAL A 110 7.21 1.56 9.31
N GLU A 111 8.12 1.64 10.26
CA GLU A 111 9.44 2.23 10.01
C GLU A 111 10.24 1.39 9.01
N LEU A 112 10.21 0.07 9.17
CA LEU A 112 10.87 -0.83 8.25
C LEU A 112 10.29 -0.72 6.84
N PHE A 113 8.96 -0.60 6.74
CA PHE A 113 8.28 -0.41 5.46
C PHE A 113 8.81 0.83 4.73
N PHE A 114 8.82 1.99 5.40
CA PHE A 114 9.25 3.24 4.76
C PHE A 114 10.72 3.26 4.41
N LYS A 115 11.56 2.69 5.28
CA LYS A 115 12.99 2.57 5.00
C LYS A 115 13.24 1.72 3.76
N SER A 116 12.58 0.57 3.70
CA SER A 116 12.70 -0.34 2.56
C SER A 116 12.12 0.28 1.29
N LEU A 117 11.04 1.05 1.42
CA LEU A 117 10.41 1.73 0.29
C LEU A 117 11.37 2.75 -0.32
N GLU A 118 12.01 3.58 0.49
CA GLU A 118 12.96 4.56 0.01
C GLU A 118 14.14 3.90 -0.70
N ASP A 119 14.70 2.84 -0.12
CA ASP A 119 15.79 2.09 -0.74
C ASP A 119 15.37 1.50 -2.09
N LYS A 120 14.17 0.95 -2.15
CA LYS A 120 13.66 0.30 -3.36
C LYS A 120 13.42 1.32 -4.48
N ILE A 121 12.86 2.46 -4.13
CA ILE A 121 12.61 3.54 -5.09
C ILE A 121 13.92 4.02 -5.70
N ASP A 122 14.95 4.20 -4.89
CA ASP A 122 16.27 4.62 -5.38
C ASP A 122 16.86 3.62 -6.37
N LYS A 123 16.57 2.32 -6.20
CA LYS A 123 17.08 1.27 -7.09
C LYS A 123 16.27 1.09 -8.37
N ILE A 124 14.95 1.29 -8.30
CA ILE A 124 14.03 0.99 -9.40
C ILE A 124 13.80 2.20 -10.30
N PHE A 125 13.72 3.35 -9.70
CA PHE A 125 13.43 4.59 -10.39
C PHE A 125 14.66 5.50 -10.38
#